data_d39e76ac4f5635b077858d3de0ae9d7b
#
_entry.id   d39e76ac4f5635b077858d3de0ae9d7b
#
_cell.length_a   1.000
_cell.length_b   1.000
_cell.length_c   1.000
_cell.angle_alpha   90.00
_cell.angle_beta   90.00
_cell.angle_gamma   90.00
#
_symmetry.space_group_name_H-M   'P 1'
#
loop_
_entity.id
_entity.type
_entity.pdbx_description
1 polymer ?
#
loop_
_entity_poly.entity_id
_entity_poly.type
_entity_poly.pdbx_seq_one_letter_code
_entity_poly.pdbx_strand_id
1 'polypeptide(L)'
;MKYINPYYPWFTSIGNVKYSGSKDGCLAADGWGIVVLDEDTGTHMKMSFDMMITSSYMNEYTAGFYFKSVRDKAVDDVFLYVNNSNYMEIRLANKNVLTTSFKVSQGIWYHVFLDVDTVAGSIIVYVDGKKIGEYKDYVKTGAMAKDFRFYLNSRYYKLKNMIVTDGELSINETIMEVETSIESCEWNEAQDGYSTEDIGKKIVLKPAITKIDGYTITAAGMVWENALGSDNVPSVNISMGQKSKKVRLPSGNSHNAGACFDRVAALENIVVTSAE
;
A
#
# COMPACT_ATOMS: atom_id res chain seq x y z
N MET A 1 -8.08 9.31 2.50
CA MET A 1 -6.70 8.88 2.18
C MET A 1 -6.75 7.64 1.30
N LYS A 2 -5.85 7.48 0.35
CA LYS A 2 -5.69 6.24 -0.42
C LYS A 2 -4.20 5.97 -0.61
N TYR A 3 -3.76 4.76 -0.26
CA TYR A 3 -2.42 4.27 -0.48
C TYR A 3 -2.47 3.20 -1.57
N ILE A 4 -1.58 3.30 -2.54
CA ILE A 4 -1.49 2.35 -3.65
C ILE A 4 -0.05 1.89 -3.76
N ASN A 5 0.16 0.59 -3.77
CA ASN A 5 1.47 -0.02 -3.94
C ASN A 5 1.36 -1.24 -4.88
N PRO A 6 1.77 -1.12 -6.14
CA PRO A 6 1.76 -2.26 -7.05
C PRO A 6 2.74 -3.35 -6.62
N TYR A 7 4.02 -3.01 -6.43
CA TYR A 7 5.09 -3.92 -5.99
C TYR A 7 6.37 -3.18 -5.56
N TYR A 8 6.37 -1.85 -5.54
CA TYR A 8 7.48 -1.03 -5.02
C TYR A 8 7.17 -0.55 -3.62
N PRO A 9 7.89 -0.96 -2.59
CA PRO A 9 7.63 -0.50 -1.24
C PRO A 9 8.09 0.96 -1.09
N TRP A 10 7.17 1.83 -0.72
CA TRP A 10 7.39 3.22 -0.31
C TRP A 10 6.81 3.42 1.09
N PHE A 11 7.42 2.79 2.05
CA PHE A 11 6.94 2.78 3.42
C PHE A 11 8.09 3.02 4.40
N THR A 12 7.73 3.50 5.57
CA THR A 12 8.66 3.58 6.69
C THR A 12 8.83 2.16 7.24
N SER A 13 9.96 1.53 7.01
CA SER A 13 10.25 0.23 7.59
C SER A 13 10.68 0.39 9.05
N ILE A 14 10.11 -0.42 9.93
CA ILE A 14 10.61 -0.63 11.29
C ILE A 14 11.08 -2.07 11.35
N GLY A 15 12.40 -2.28 11.45
CA GLY A 15 13.01 -3.61 11.54
C GLY A 15 13.86 -4.00 10.34
N ASN A 16 14.36 -5.24 10.31
CA ASN A 16 15.26 -5.77 9.29
C ASN A 16 14.53 -6.15 7.98
N VAL A 17 13.77 -5.24 7.40
CA VAL A 17 13.19 -5.49 6.08
C VAL A 17 14.29 -5.41 5.05
N LYS A 18 14.75 -6.55 4.57
CA LYS A 18 15.61 -6.63 3.38
C LYS A 18 14.69 -6.64 2.16
N TYR A 19 14.62 -5.53 1.49
CA TYR A 19 13.98 -5.44 0.19
C TYR A 19 14.83 -6.18 -0.86
N SER A 20 14.27 -7.20 -1.45
CA SER A 20 14.81 -7.81 -2.66
C SER A 20 13.89 -7.45 -3.81
N GLY A 21 14.26 -6.47 -4.61
CA GLY A 21 13.47 -5.89 -5.69
C GLY A 21 12.48 -6.80 -6.42
N SER A 22 11.68 -6.23 -7.26
CA SER A 22 10.57 -6.84 -8.00
C SER A 22 10.94 -7.95 -9.00
N LYS A 23 11.74 -8.94 -8.61
CA LYS A 23 12.20 -9.98 -9.53
C LYS A 23 11.06 -10.69 -10.27
N ASP A 24 9.84 -10.66 -9.71
CA ASP A 24 8.66 -11.31 -10.26
C ASP A 24 7.40 -10.40 -10.21
N GLY A 25 7.55 -9.07 -10.20
CA GLY A 25 6.43 -8.15 -10.09
C GLY A 25 5.63 -8.28 -8.79
N CYS A 26 6.30 -8.57 -7.68
CA CYS A 26 5.68 -8.71 -6.37
C CYS A 26 6.56 -8.14 -5.27
N LEU A 27 5.93 -7.78 -4.14
CA LEU A 27 6.64 -7.42 -2.92
C LEU A 27 7.38 -8.65 -2.40
N ALA A 28 8.69 -8.54 -2.25
CA ALA A 28 9.53 -9.58 -1.67
C ALA A 28 10.42 -8.96 -0.60
N ALA A 29 10.28 -9.41 0.62
CA ALA A 29 11.14 -9.06 1.74
C ALA A 29 11.04 -10.10 2.83
N ASP A 30 11.95 -10.08 3.80
CA ASP A 30 11.83 -10.85 5.02
C ASP A 30 11.60 -9.87 6.17
N GLY A 31 10.38 -9.84 6.71
CA GLY A 31 10.01 -9.01 7.84
C GLY A 31 8.71 -8.24 7.70
N TRP A 32 8.45 -7.33 8.63
CA TRP A 32 7.28 -6.48 8.63
C TRP A 32 7.50 -5.21 7.81
N GLY A 33 6.60 -4.96 6.87
CA GLY A 33 6.40 -3.64 6.29
C GLY A 33 5.36 -2.89 7.11
N ILE A 34 5.72 -1.69 7.59
CA ILE A 34 4.83 -0.84 8.37
C ILE A 34 4.67 0.48 7.64
N VAL A 35 3.43 0.88 7.38
CA VAL A 35 3.09 2.22 6.88
C VAL A 35 2.34 2.95 7.97
N VAL A 36 2.98 3.97 8.52
CA VAL A 36 2.36 4.87 9.50
C VAL A 36 1.36 5.75 8.77
N LEU A 37 0.15 5.81 9.30
CA LEU A 37 -0.93 6.60 8.75
C LEU A 37 -0.95 7.99 9.39
N ASP A 38 -1.45 8.96 8.64
CA ASP A 38 -1.65 10.32 9.16
C ASP A 38 -2.63 10.32 10.35
N GLU A 39 -2.52 11.34 11.21
CA GLU A 39 -3.32 11.42 12.45
C GLU A 39 -4.83 11.46 12.24
N ASP A 40 -5.27 11.89 11.06
CA ASP A 40 -6.68 12.04 10.66
C ASP A 40 -7.27 10.80 9.96
N THR A 41 -6.62 9.64 10.08
CA THR A 41 -7.17 8.41 9.50
C THR A 41 -8.43 7.93 10.21
N GLY A 42 -9.35 7.38 9.42
CA GLY A 42 -10.67 6.98 9.89
C GLY A 42 -10.69 5.75 10.80
N THR A 43 -11.86 5.53 11.38
CA THR A 43 -12.22 4.31 12.15
C THR A 43 -12.68 3.18 11.24
N HIS A 44 -12.92 3.48 9.95
CA HIS A 44 -13.35 2.53 8.93
C HIS A 44 -12.27 2.42 7.85
N MET A 45 -11.57 1.30 7.84
CA MET A 45 -10.42 1.06 6.96
C MET A 45 -10.68 -0.11 6.03
N LYS A 46 -10.25 0.04 4.80
CA LYS A 46 -10.33 -1.00 3.77
C LYS A 46 -8.96 -1.25 3.17
N MET A 47 -8.68 -2.50 2.87
CA MET A 47 -7.44 -2.94 2.23
C MET A 47 -7.76 -3.99 1.18
N SER A 48 -7.15 -3.89 0.01
CA SER A 48 -7.11 -4.97 -0.97
C SER A 48 -5.68 -5.25 -1.39
N PHE A 49 -5.40 -6.50 -1.73
CA PHE A 49 -4.10 -6.93 -2.25
C PHE A 49 -4.22 -8.29 -2.91
N ASP A 50 -3.30 -8.60 -3.79
CA ASP A 50 -3.16 -9.95 -4.32
C ASP A 50 -2.11 -10.70 -3.50
N MET A 51 -2.42 -11.95 -3.14
CA MET A 51 -1.51 -12.83 -2.43
C MET A 51 -1.40 -14.20 -3.10
N MET A 52 -0.23 -14.81 -3.00
CA MET A 52 0.02 -16.18 -3.40
C MET A 52 0.87 -16.89 -2.35
N ILE A 53 0.46 -18.05 -1.87
CA ILE A 53 1.32 -18.85 -1.01
C ILE A 53 2.33 -19.65 -1.84
N THR A 54 3.59 -19.64 -1.40
CA THR A 54 4.71 -20.32 -2.08
C THR A 54 5.08 -21.65 -1.44
N SER A 55 4.64 -21.88 -0.19
CA SER A 55 4.90 -23.08 0.57
C SER A 55 3.63 -23.59 1.23
N SER A 56 3.51 -24.90 1.39
CA SER A 56 2.39 -25.54 2.09
C SER A 56 2.46 -25.44 3.62
N TYR A 57 3.60 -25.03 4.17
CA TYR A 57 3.77 -24.86 5.61
C TYR A 57 3.72 -23.38 5.93
N MET A 58 2.59 -22.95 6.45
CA MET A 58 2.38 -21.59 6.91
C MET A 58 1.95 -21.59 8.37
N ASN A 59 2.08 -20.54 9.02
CA ASN A 59 1.53 -20.15 10.32
C ASN A 59 1.89 -18.67 10.51
N GLU A 60 1.55 -17.85 9.50
CA GLU A 60 2.11 -16.52 9.35
C GLU A 60 1.03 -15.47 9.09
N TYR A 61 1.25 -14.28 9.62
CA TYR A 61 0.49 -13.10 9.27
C TYR A 61 0.75 -12.71 7.81
N THR A 62 -0.26 -12.12 7.17
CA THR A 62 -0.13 -11.61 5.81
C THR A 62 -0.20 -10.08 5.77
N ALA A 63 -1.34 -9.50 6.08
CA ALA A 63 -1.53 -8.06 6.12
C ALA A 63 -2.67 -7.69 7.09
N GLY A 64 -2.72 -6.43 7.51
CA GLY A 64 -3.80 -5.96 8.37
C GLY A 64 -3.55 -4.58 8.95
N PHE A 65 -4.39 -4.21 9.90
CA PHE A 65 -4.42 -2.90 10.53
C PHE A 65 -4.08 -2.97 12.01
N TYR A 66 -3.40 -1.92 12.46
CA TYR A 66 -3.18 -1.61 13.85
C TYR A 66 -4.02 -0.40 14.24
N PHE A 67 -4.97 -0.59 15.15
CA PHE A 67 -5.82 0.47 15.69
C PHE A 67 -5.41 0.84 17.10
N LYS A 68 -5.38 2.12 17.40
CA LYS A 68 -5.05 2.61 18.73
C LYS A 68 -6.10 3.60 19.20
N SER A 69 -6.70 3.32 20.34
CA SER A 69 -7.56 4.30 21.02
C SER A 69 -6.74 5.47 21.55
N VAL A 70 -7.25 6.69 21.36
CA VAL A 70 -6.62 7.90 21.90
C VAL A 70 -6.74 7.99 23.42
N ARG A 71 -7.74 7.33 24.01
CA ARG A 71 -8.07 7.42 25.46
C ARG A 71 -7.61 6.23 26.26
N ASP A 72 -7.55 5.07 25.67
CA ASP A 72 -7.22 3.82 26.36
C ASP A 72 -6.00 3.17 25.72
N LYS A 73 -5.27 2.44 26.54
CA LYS A 73 -4.15 1.60 26.08
C LYS A 73 -4.62 0.37 25.28
N ALA A 74 -5.91 0.31 24.96
CA ALA A 74 -6.47 -0.77 24.17
C ALA A 74 -5.96 -0.67 22.73
N VAL A 75 -5.31 -1.72 22.33
CA VAL A 75 -4.77 -1.92 20.98
C VAL A 75 -5.61 -3.00 20.35
N ASP A 76 -6.24 -2.65 19.22
CA ASP A 76 -6.91 -3.63 18.38
C ASP A 76 -6.08 -3.87 17.14
N ASP A 77 -5.59 -5.08 17.01
CA ASP A 77 -4.97 -5.57 15.79
C ASP A 77 -5.97 -6.41 15.03
N VAL A 78 -6.09 -6.20 13.76
CA VAL A 78 -6.89 -7.03 12.86
C VAL A 78 -5.98 -7.48 11.72
N PHE A 79 -5.52 -8.72 11.77
CA PHE A 79 -4.60 -9.27 10.79
C PHE A 79 -5.15 -10.50 10.11
N LEU A 80 -5.02 -10.55 8.81
CA LEU A 80 -5.16 -11.78 8.05
C LEU A 80 -4.00 -12.72 8.36
N TYR A 81 -4.32 -13.98 8.49
CA TYR A 81 -3.40 -15.04 8.89
C TYR A 81 -3.72 -16.31 8.10
N VAL A 82 -2.72 -17.03 7.69
CA VAL A 82 -2.89 -18.35 7.07
C VAL A 82 -2.29 -19.40 8.00
N ASN A 83 -3.13 -20.31 8.48
CA ASN A 83 -2.73 -21.34 9.43
C ASN A 83 -2.01 -22.53 8.76
N ASN A 84 -1.50 -23.45 9.57
CA ASN A 84 -0.77 -24.64 9.10
C ASN A 84 -1.57 -25.57 8.18
N SER A 85 -2.89 -25.45 8.18
CA SER A 85 -3.78 -26.22 7.31
C SER A 85 -4.19 -25.42 6.07
N ASN A 86 -3.56 -24.27 5.85
CA ASN A 86 -3.79 -23.31 4.77
C ASN A 86 -5.19 -22.65 4.81
N TYR A 87 -5.86 -22.63 5.96
CA TYR A 87 -7.08 -21.83 6.11
C TYR A 87 -6.74 -20.38 6.39
N MET A 88 -7.46 -19.49 5.75
CA MET A 88 -7.39 -18.06 6.04
C MET A 88 -8.18 -17.78 7.33
N GLU A 89 -7.57 -17.06 8.22
CA GLU A 89 -8.11 -16.67 9.53
C GLU A 89 -7.91 -15.16 9.74
N ILE A 90 -8.64 -14.60 10.70
CA ILE A 90 -8.37 -13.25 11.20
C ILE A 90 -7.88 -13.39 12.64
N ARG A 91 -6.74 -12.81 12.92
CA ARG A 91 -6.19 -12.72 14.29
C ARG A 91 -6.39 -11.33 14.84
N LEU A 92 -6.85 -11.28 16.08
CA LEU A 92 -7.11 -10.06 16.84
C LEU A 92 -6.07 -9.87 17.95
N ALA A 93 -5.90 -8.64 18.43
CA ALA A 93 -4.96 -8.29 19.50
C ALA A 93 -5.15 -9.11 20.79
N ASN A 94 -6.39 -9.45 21.11
CA ASN A 94 -6.75 -10.27 22.27
C ASN A 94 -6.47 -11.78 22.09
N LYS A 95 -5.77 -12.15 21.02
CA LYS A 95 -5.48 -13.53 20.57
C LYS A 95 -6.70 -14.33 20.12
N ASN A 96 -7.86 -13.72 20.01
CA ASN A 96 -8.99 -14.37 19.35
C ASN A 96 -8.67 -14.66 17.89
N VAL A 97 -9.13 -15.80 17.42
CA VAL A 97 -8.99 -16.24 16.04
C VAL A 97 -10.37 -16.42 15.45
N LEU A 98 -10.64 -15.69 14.37
CA LEU A 98 -11.88 -15.80 13.62
C LEU A 98 -11.59 -16.65 12.38
N THR A 99 -12.04 -17.89 12.39
CA THR A 99 -11.76 -18.84 11.31
C THR A 99 -12.72 -18.64 10.15
N THR A 100 -12.18 -18.51 8.94
CA THR A 100 -12.97 -18.56 7.70
C THR A 100 -13.06 -20.00 7.18
N SER A 101 -14.01 -20.26 6.30
CA SER A 101 -14.09 -21.54 5.61
C SER A 101 -13.17 -21.62 4.36
N PHE A 102 -12.42 -20.55 4.08
CA PHE A 102 -11.62 -20.43 2.87
C PHE A 102 -10.24 -21.04 3.04
N LYS A 103 -9.91 -21.98 2.16
CA LYS A 103 -8.61 -22.65 2.11
C LYS A 103 -7.82 -22.17 0.88
N VAL A 104 -6.63 -21.61 1.14
CA VAL A 104 -5.71 -21.17 0.09
C VAL A 104 -4.90 -22.34 -0.46
N SER A 105 -4.68 -22.35 -1.77
CA SER A 105 -3.85 -23.33 -2.47
C SER A 105 -2.50 -22.74 -2.85
N GLN A 106 -1.45 -23.56 -2.82
CA GLN A 106 -0.12 -23.15 -3.21
C GLN A 106 -0.04 -22.78 -4.70
N GLY A 107 0.70 -21.70 -5.02
CA GLY A 107 0.95 -21.28 -6.40
C GLY A 107 -0.23 -20.56 -7.08
N ILE A 108 -1.32 -20.32 -6.35
CA ILE A 108 -2.51 -19.60 -6.86
C ILE A 108 -2.52 -18.19 -6.32
N TRP A 109 -2.72 -17.21 -7.19
CA TRP A 109 -2.99 -15.82 -6.80
C TRP A 109 -4.45 -15.66 -6.39
N TYR A 110 -4.68 -14.98 -5.29
CA TYR A 110 -5.99 -14.62 -4.75
C TYR A 110 -6.07 -13.13 -4.55
N HIS A 111 -7.14 -12.51 -5.01
CA HIS A 111 -7.47 -11.12 -4.68
C HIS A 111 -8.21 -11.06 -3.35
N VAL A 112 -7.58 -10.48 -2.35
CA VAL A 112 -8.09 -10.40 -0.98
C VAL A 112 -8.56 -8.98 -0.70
N PHE A 113 -9.75 -8.87 -0.08
CA PHE A 113 -10.29 -7.59 0.38
C PHE A 113 -10.68 -7.73 1.85
N LEU A 114 -10.18 -6.82 2.67
CA LEU A 114 -10.44 -6.71 4.10
C LEU A 114 -11.08 -5.35 4.39
N ASP A 115 -12.24 -5.38 5.05
CA ASP A 115 -13.01 -4.22 5.48
C ASP A 115 -13.18 -4.26 7.00
N VAL A 116 -12.72 -3.22 7.72
CA VAL A 116 -12.73 -3.14 9.17
C VAL A 116 -13.31 -1.81 9.62
N ASP A 117 -14.43 -1.86 10.33
CA ASP A 117 -15.07 -0.69 10.93
C ASP A 117 -15.10 -0.84 12.46
N THR A 118 -14.30 -0.05 13.16
CA THR A 118 -14.20 -0.10 14.62
C THR A 118 -15.35 0.60 15.33
N VAL A 119 -16.17 1.41 14.65
CA VAL A 119 -17.39 2.01 15.20
C VAL A 119 -18.55 1.02 15.10
N ALA A 120 -18.77 0.44 13.94
CA ALA A 120 -19.75 -0.62 13.74
C ALA A 120 -19.35 -1.93 14.43
N GLY A 121 -18.05 -2.11 14.68
CA GLY A 121 -17.49 -3.35 15.23
C GLY A 121 -17.44 -4.48 14.22
N SER A 122 -17.37 -4.18 12.92
CA SER A 122 -17.45 -5.19 11.86
C SER A 122 -16.11 -5.46 11.20
N ILE A 123 -15.91 -6.73 10.85
CA ILE A 123 -14.79 -7.20 10.02
C ILE A 123 -15.38 -8.04 8.90
N ILE A 124 -15.11 -7.69 7.65
CA ILE A 124 -15.59 -8.43 6.48
C ILE A 124 -14.39 -8.78 5.60
N VAL A 125 -14.35 -10.02 5.14
CA VAL A 125 -13.29 -10.52 4.25
C VAL A 125 -13.90 -11.10 2.98
N TYR A 126 -13.32 -10.69 1.86
CA TYR A 126 -13.62 -11.27 0.55
C TYR A 126 -12.34 -11.86 -0.06
N VAL A 127 -12.52 -12.92 -0.83
CA VAL A 127 -11.48 -13.48 -1.70
C VAL A 127 -12.10 -13.70 -3.07
N ASP A 128 -11.45 -13.18 -4.11
CA ASP A 128 -11.89 -13.23 -5.51
C ASP A 128 -13.36 -12.76 -5.66
N GLY A 129 -13.70 -11.65 -4.98
CA GLY A 129 -15.03 -11.06 -4.97
C GLY A 129 -16.09 -11.81 -4.13
N LYS A 130 -15.75 -12.97 -3.56
CA LYS A 130 -16.65 -13.76 -2.73
C LYS A 130 -16.44 -13.49 -1.25
N LYS A 131 -17.50 -13.15 -0.52
CA LYS A 131 -17.42 -13.00 0.95
C LYS A 131 -17.14 -14.36 1.60
N ILE A 132 -16.04 -14.43 2.36
CA ILE A 132 -15.60 -15.63 3.06
C ILE A 132 -15.75 -15.54 4.58
N GLY A 133 -15.94 -14.33 5.10
CA GLY A 133 -16.16 -14.08 6.52
C GLY A 133 -16.83 -12.74 6.77
N GLU A 134 -17.70 -12.70 7.76
CA GLU A 134 -18.30 -11.48 8.31
C GLU A 134 -18.45 -11.67 9.81
N TYR A 135 -17.86 -10.74 10.57
CA TYR A 135 -17.80 -10.83 12.03
C TYR A 135 -18.25 -9.49 12.61
N LYS A 136 -19.06 -9.55 13.66
CA LYS A 136 -19.66 -8.37 14.30
C LYS A 136 -19.27 -8.34 15.78
N ASP A 137 -19.18 -7.13 16.33
CA ASP A 137 -18.90 -6.86 17.74
C ASP A 137 -17.52 -7.33 18.27
N TYR A 138 -16.57 -7.62 17.37
CA TYR A 138 -15.21 -8.03 17.75
C TYR A 138 -14.23 -6.87 17.92
N VAL A 139 -14.46 -5.74 17.25
CA VAL A 139 -13.55 -4.57 17.22
C VAL A 139 -14.28 -3.26 17.51
N LYS A 140 -15.35 -3.30 18.29
CA LYS A 140 -16.23 -2.13 18.56
C LYS A 140 -15.60 -1.17 19.57
N THR A 141 -14.48 -0.58 19.21
CA THR A 141 -13.68 0.31 20.07
C THR A 141 -13.73 1.76 19.65
N GLY A 142 -14.15 2.07 18.41
CA GLY A 142 -14.05 3.40 17.83
C GLY A 142 -12.60 3.89 17.70
N ALA A 143 -11.63 2.99 17.73
CA ALA A 143 -10.23 3.32 17.58
C ALA A 143 -9.89 3.66 16.12
N MET A 144 -9.02 4.65 15.92
CA MET A 144 -8.52 5.02 14.60
C MET A 144 -7.32 4.16 14.23
N ALA A 145 -7.19 3.82 12.94
CA ALA A 145 -6.01 3.17 12.43
C ALA A 145 -4.78 4.06 12.60
N LYS A 146 -3.69 3.52 13.09
CA LYS A 146 -2.41 4.21 13.26
C LYS A 146 -1.38 3.77 12.24
N ASP A 147 -1.43 2.52 11.88
CA ASP A 147 -0.63 1.97 10.80
C ASP A 147 -1.36 0.78 10.16
N PHE A 148 -0.96 0.46 8.94
CA PHE A 148 -1.22 -0.85 8.40
C PHE A 148 0.10 -1.59 8.22
N ARG A 149 0.04 -2.91 8.31
CA ARG A 149 1.21 -3.77 8.28
C ARG A 149 1.00 -4.90 7.32
N PHE A 150 2.09 -5.31 6.71
CA PHE A 150 2.14 -6.57 5.99
C PHE A 150 3.42 -7.29 6.37
N TYR A 151 3.32 -8.58 6.51
CA TYR A 151 4.45 -9.43 6.80
C TYR A 151 4.88 -10.12 5.51
N LEU A 152 6.12 -9.90 5.13
CA LEU A 152 6.71 -10.49 3.96
C LEU A 152 7.70 -11.55 4.40
N ASN A 153 7.36 -12.79 4.11
CA ASN A 153 8.29 -13.89 4.20
C ASN A 153 8.27 -14.61 2.85
N SER A 154 9.23 -14.29 2.03
CA SER A 154 9.32 -14.77 0.65
C SER A 154 9.35 -16.30 0.52
N ARG A 155 9.61 -17.02 1.63
CA ARG A 155 9.50 -18.49 1.67
C ARG A 155 8.07 -18.97 1.66
N TYR A 156 7.12 -18.16 2.16
CA TYR A 156 5.76 -18.61 2.38
C TYR A 156 4.76 -17.95 1.45
N TYR A 157 4.92 -16.66 1.11
CA TYR A 157 3.99 -15.99 0.21
C TYR A 157 4.57 -14.76 -0.48
N LYS A 158 3.86 -14.30 -1.49
CA LYS A 158 4.12 -13.10 -2.27
C LYS A 158 2.90 -12.19 -2.21
N LEU A 159 3.11 -10.88 -2.16
CA LEU A 159 2.06 -9.85 -2.19
C LEU A 159 2.30 -8.89 -3.35
N LYS A 160 1.23 -8.36 -3.93
CA LYS A 160 1.25 -7.27 -4.90
C LYS A 160 -0.08 -6.50 -4.89
N ASN A 161 -0.15 -5.40 -5.64
CA ASN A 161 -1.37 -4.63 -5.89
C ASN A 161 -2.09 -4.19 -4.61
N MET A 162 -1.35 -3.72 -3.62
CA MET A 162 -1.92 -3.29 -2.34
C MET A 162 -2.57 -1.90 -2.46
N ILE A 163 -3.84 -1.81 -2.07
CA ILE A 163 -4.59 -0.57 -1.94
C ILE A 163 -5.11 -0.49 -0.51
N VAL A 164 -4.90 0.63 0.17
CA VAL A 164 -5.40 0.90 1.52
C VAL A 164 -6.08 2.27 1.55
N THR A 165 -7.26 2.35 2.14
CA THR A 165 -8.02 3.61 2.24
C THR A 165 -8.99 3.61 3.43
N ASP A 166 -9.33 4.79 3.90
CA ASP A 166 -10.45 5.09 4.79
C ASP A 166 -11.70 5.59 4.03
N GLY A 167 -11.64 5.58 2.70
CA GLY A 167 -12.70 5.99 1.79
C GLY A 167 -13.35 4.83 1.03
N GLU A 168 -13.86 5.15 -0.14
CA GLU A 168 -14.45 4.15 -1.02
C GLU A 168 -13.38 3.25 -1.63
N LEU A 169 -13.62 1.95 -1.60
CA LEU A 169 -12.82 0.91 -2.25
C LEU A 169 -13.77 -0.20 -2.71
N SER A 170 -13.74 -0.50 -4.00
CA SER A 170 -14.49 -1.62 -4.56
C SER A 170 -13.73 -2.93 -4.34
N ILE A 171 -14.47 -4.02 -4.12
CA ILE A 171 -13.90 -5.37 -4.03
C ILE A 171 -13.23 -5.84 -5.33
N ASN A 172 -13.49 -5.17 -6.45
CA ASN A 172 -12.90 -5.47 -7.76
C ASN A 172 -11.91 -4.38 -8.20
N GLU A 173 -11.52 -3.47 -7.31
CA GLU A 173 -10.54 -2.43 -7.64
C GLU A 173 -9.15 -3.03 -7.76
N THR A 174 -8.46 -2.72 -8.84
CA THR A 174 -7.11 -3.21 -9.12
C THR A 174 -6.18 -2.07 -9.52
N ILE A 175 -4.87 -2.33 -9.50
CA ILE A 175 -3.84 -1.40 -9.95
C ILE A 175 -3.47 -1.74 -11.39
N MET A 176 -3.41 -0.72 -12.23
CA MET A 176 -2.86 -0.81 -13.58
C MET A 176 -1.64 0.09 -13.69
N GLU A 177 -0.58 -0.44 -14.27
CA GLU A 177 0.59 0.36 -14.61
C GLU A 177 0.37 1.04 -15.95
N VAL A 178 0.76 2.30 -16.01
CA VAL A 178 0.69 3.11 -17.22
C VAL A 178 2.09 3.63 -17.55
N GLU A 179 2.57 3.29 -18.74
CA GLU A 179 3.83 3.84 -19.24
C GLU A 179 3.79 5.36 -19.30
N THR A 180 4.91 5.98 -18.95
CA THR A 180 5.09 7.43 -19.01
C THR A 180 6.29 7.77 -19.88
N SER A 181 6.24 8.93 -20.53
CA SER A 181 7.36 9.55 -21.20
C SER A 181 7.71 10.88 -20.55
N ILE A 182 8.95 11.31 -20.67
CA ILE A 182 9.35 12.64 -20.22
C ILE A 182 8.93 13.64 -21.31
N GLU A 183 8.05 14.56 -20.96
CA GLU A 183 7.65 15.66 -21.85
C GLU A 183 8.65 16.83 -21.78
N SER A 184 9.14 17.14 -20.56
CA SER A 184 10.20 18.11 -20.34
C SER A 184 10.97 17.80 -19.07
N CYS A 185 12.25 18.17 -19.04
CA CYS A 185 13.13 17.94 -17.89
C CYS A 185 14.09 19.12 -17.72
N GLU A 186 14.08 19.74 -16.56
CA GLU A 186 15.05 20.75 -16.13
C GLU A 186 16.12 20.18 -15.19
N TRP A 187 16.03 18.89 -14.86
CA TRP A 187 17.03 18.19 -14.08
C TRP A 187 18.15 17.67 -14.98
N ASN A 188 19.31 17.48 -14.41
CA ASN A 188 20.45 16.93 -15.14
C ASN A 188 20.28 15.42 -15.32
N GLU A 189 20.62 14.92 -16.51
CA GLU A 189 20.72 13.50 -16.77
C GLU A 189 21.88 12.91 -15.96
N ALA A 190 21.67 11.79 -15.30
CA ALA A 190 22.62 11.03 -14.53
C ALA A 190 22.68 9.59 -15.04
N GLN A 191 23.66 8.80 -14.59
CA GLN A 191 23.92 7.46 -15.12
C GLN A 191 22.69 6.55 -15.12
N ASP A 192 21.84 6.65 -14.08
CA ASP A 192 20.66 5.80 -13.88
C ASP A 192 19.40 6.63 -13.61
N GLY A 193 19.26 7.83 -14.19
CA GLY A 193 18.10 8.67 -13.99
C GLY A 193 18.36 10.17 -14.10
N TYR A 194 17.77 10.95 -13.21
CA TYR A 194 17.82 12.41 -13.21
C TYR A 194 18.13 12.95 -11.82
N SER A 195 18.91 14.02 -11.75
CA SER A 195 19.31 14.67 -10.50
C SER A 195 19.28 16.18 -10.60
N THR A 196 19.07 16.87 -9.48
CA THR A 196 19.25 18.32 -9.36
C THR A 196 19.63 18.69 -7.92
N GLU A 197 20.45 19.72 -7.79
CA GLU A 197 20.78 20.39 -6.53
C GLU A 197 20.05 21.73 -6.37
N ASP A 198 19.28 22.13 -7.39
CA ASP A 198 18.56 23.40 -7.43
C ASP A 198 17.09 23.20 -7.05
N ILE A 199 16.56 24.09 -6.22
CA ILE A 199 15.14 24.17 -5.87
C ILE A 199 14.32 24.74 -7.02
N GLY A 200 13.10 24.24 -7.20
CA GLY A 200 12.15 24.73 -8.19
C GLY A 200 12.32 24.13 -9.59
N LYS A 201 13.31 23.27 -9.81
CA LYS A 201 13.50 22.56 -11.09
C LYS A 201 12.44 21.49 -11.28
N LYS A 202 12.03 21.26 -12.52
CA LYS A 202 10.88 20.40 -12.85
C LYS A 202 11.23 19.26 -13.78
N ILE A 203 10.57 18.13 -13.59
CA ILE A 203 10.39 17.08 -14.56
C ILE A 203 8.89 16.95 -14.84
N VAL A 204 8.49 16.91 -16.09
CA VAL A 204 7.10 16.69 -16.52
C VAL A 204 7.01 15.32 -17.16
N LEU A 205 6.19 14.45 -16.57
CA LEU A 205 5.91 13.12 -17.06
C LEU A 205 4.53 13.09 -17.70
N LYS A 206 4.47 12.59 -18.94
CA LYS A 206 3.24 12.44 -19.69
C LYS A 206 2.83 10.97 -19.71
N PRO A 207 1.62 10.62 -19.25
CA PRO A 207 1.11 9.26 -19.34
C PRO A 207 0.82 8.89 -20.80
N ALA A 208 1.10 7.64 -21.16
CA ALA A 208 0.85 7.11 -22.50
C ALA A 208 -0.66 7.13 -22.86
N ILE A 209 -1.51 7.02 -21.84
CA ILE A 209 -2.98 7.07 -21.96
C ILE A 209 -3.55 7.98 -20.89
N THR A 210 -4.68 8.63 -21.17
CA THR A 210 -5.38 9.50 -20.21
C THR A 210 -6.64 8.86 -19.65
N LYS A 211 -7.15 7.82 -20.30
CA LYS A 211 -8.34 7.05 -19.90
C LYS A 211 -8.12 5.58 -20.22
N ILE A 212 -8.84 4.72 -19.54
CA ILE A 212 -8.78 3.27 -19.72
C ILE A 212 -10.19 2.81 -20.07
N ASP A 213 -10.38 2.26 -21.28
CA ASP A 213 -11.69 1.83 -21.75
C ASP A 213 -12.26 0.71 -20.86
N GLY A 214 -13.51 0.85 -20.48
CA GLY A 214 -14.20 -0.10 -19.61
C GLY A 214 -13.86 0.02 -18.10
N TYR A 215 -13.02 0.99 -17.70
CA TYR A 215 -12.65 1.23 -16.31
C TYR A 215 -12.91 2.66 -15.88
N THR A 216 -13.23 2.81 -14.61
CA THR A 216 -13.28 4.12 -13.93
C THR A 216 -11.99 4.31 -13.13
N ILE A 217 -11.26 5.39 -13.41
CA ILE A 217 -10.08 5.75 -12.63
C ILE A 217 -10.56 6.37 -11.32
N THR A 218 -10.19 5.77 -10.18
CA THR A 218 -10.53 6.28 -8.85
C THR A 218 -9.38 7.02 -8.20
N ALA A 219 -8.15 6.62 -8.55
CA ALA A 219 -6.92 7.25 -8.07
C ALA A 219 -5.82 7.08 -9.11
N ALA A 220 -4.81 7.95 -9.04
CA ALA A 220 -3.58 7.81 -9.80
C ALA A 220 -2.39 8.26 -8.96
N GLY A 221 -1.21 7.80 -9.30
CA GLY A 221 0.01 8.15 -8.59
C GLY A 221 1.24 7.76 -9.37
N MET A 222 2.39 8.02 -8.78
CA MET A 222 3.65 7.51 -9.27
C MET A 222 4.46 6.91 -8.13
N VAL A 223 5.26 5.94 -8.48
CA VAL A 223 6.30 5.37 -7.64
C VAL A 223 7.60 5.42 -8.42
N TRP A 224 8.69 5.77 -7.78
CA TRP A 224 10.01 5.75 -8.40
C TRP A 224 11.03 5.08 -7.51
N GLU A 225 11.95 4.39 -8.14
CA GLU A 225 13.07 3.70 -7.49
C GLU A 225 14.24 4.67 -7.24
N ASN A 226 15.06 4.31 -6.25
CA ASN A 226 16.28 5.02 -5.94
C ASN A 226 16.12 6.53 -5.75
N ALA A 227 14.97 6.95 -5.22
CA ALA A 227 14.74 8.35 -4.87
C ALA A 227 15.62 8.74 -3.69
N LEU A 228 16.56 9.66 -3.90
CA LEU A 228 17.43 10.18 -2.86
C LEU A 228 17.23 11.68 -2.72
N GLY A 229 17.07 12.12 -1.47
CA GLY A 229 17.15 13.52 -1.11
C GLY A 229 18.60 13.93 -0.80
N SER A 230 18.95 15.15 -1.12
CA SER A 230 20.19 15.82 -0.68
C SER A 230 19.88 16.87 0.40
N ASP A 231 20.91 17.40 1.02
CA ASP A 231 20.77 18.51 1.97
C ASP A 231 20.12 19.75 1.31
N ASN A 232 20.36 19.95 0.01
CA ASN A 232 19.80 21.07 -0.76
C ASN A 232 18.40 20.79 -1.29
N VAL A 233 18.09 19.52 -1.58
CA VAL A 233 16.78 19.06 -2.12
C VAL A 233 16.28 17.89 -1.29
N PRO A 234 15.80 18.12 -0.06
CA PRO A 234 15.32 17.06 0.82
C PRO A 234 13.91 16.54 0.47
N SER A 235 13.22 17.22 -0.42
CA SER A 235 11.85 16.86 -0.80
C SER A 235 11.52 17.23 -2.25
N VAL A 236 10.38 16.76 -2.72
CA VAL A 236 9.78 17.16 -4.00
C VAL A 236 8.31 17.48 -3.81
N ASN A 237 7.80 18.41 -4.60
CA ASN A 237 6.38 18.61 -4.78
C ASN A 237 5.95 17.86 -6.03
N ILE A 238 4.97 16.96 -5.89
CA ILE A 238 4.39 16.21 -7.00
C ILE A 238 3.00 16.76 -7.23
N SER A 239 2.70 17.13 -8.46
CA SER A 239 1.36 17.59 -8.85
C SER A 239 0.84 16.84 -10.07
N MET A 240 -0.49 16.68 -10.11
CA MET A 240 -1.25 16.13 -11.23
C MET A 240 -2.56 16.92 -11.33
N GLY A 241 -2.73 17.69 -12.39
CA GLY A 241 -3.82 18.65 -12.49
C GLY A 241 -3.78 19.67 -11.36
N GLN A 242 -4.88 19.77 -10.63
CA GLN A 242 -4.99 20.69 -9.48
C GLN A 242 -4.53 20.08 -8.15
N LYS A 243 -4.14 18.81 -8.13
CA LYS A 243 -3.71 18.10 -6.92
C LYS A 243 -2.21 18.20 -6.76
N SER A 244 -1.77 18.36 -5.51
CA SER A 244 -0.34 18.43 -5.18
C SER A 244 -0.06 17.78 -3.83
N LYS A 245 1.11 17.14 -3.73
CA LYS A 245 1.65 16.60 -2.48
C LYS A 245 3.13 16.90 -2.38
N LYS A 246 3.57 17.26 -1.18
CA LYS A 246 4.99 17.32 -0.84
C LYS A 246 5.43 15.94 -0.34
N VAL A 247 6.49 15.42 -0.91
CA VAL A 247 7.07 14.13 -0.55
C VAL A 247 8.49 14.35 -0.08
N ARG A 248 8.77 13.96 1.15
CA ARG A 248 10.14 13.96 1.67
C ARG A 248 10.90 12.80 1.02
N LEU A 249 12.05 13.09 0.45
CA LEU A 249 12.91 12.09 -0.14
C LEU A 249 13.72 11.37 0.95
N PRO A 250 13.95 10.06 0.81
CA PRO A 250 14.83 9.34 1.71
C PRO A 250 16.26 9.90 1.70
N SER A 251 16.95 9.83 2.84
CA SER A 251 18.37 10.13 2.96
C SER A 251 19.14 8.83 3.17
N GLY A 252 20.36 8.73 2.64
CA GLY A 252 21.22 7.56 2.77
C GLY A 252 21.17 6.63 1.57
N ASN A 253 21.22 5.31 1.78
CA ASN A 253 21.15 4.33 0.70
C ASN A 253 19.82 4.41 -0.05
N SER A 254 19.83 4.05 -1.35
CA SER A 254 18.68 4.14 -2.24
C SER A 254 17.40 3.56 -1.64
N HIS A 255 16.34 4.33 -1.68
CA HIS A 255 15.00 3.94 -1.26
C HIS A 255 13.98 4.37 -2.31
N ASN A 256 12.81 3.73 -2.28
CA ASN A 256 11.74 4.10 -3.17
C ASN A 256 10.92 5.23 -2.55
N ALA A 257 10.32 6.06 -3.39
CA ALA A 257 9.38 7.09 -2.99
C ALA A 257 8.15 7.07 -3.90
N GLY A 258 7.07 7.69 -3.47
CA GLY A 258 5.87 7.73 -4.26
C GLY A 258 4.82 8.71 -3.74
N ALA A 259 3.83 8.99 -4.60
CA ALA A 259 2.65 9.76 -4.25
C ALA A 259 1.41 9.16 -4.92
N CYS A 260 0.29 9.24 -4.22
CA CYS A 260 -1.01 8.85 -4.75
C CYS A 260 -2.01 9.99 -4.56
N PHE A 261 -2.83 10.23 -5.57
CA PHE A 261 -3.92 11.18 -5.59
C PHE A 261 -5.23 10.40 -5.76
N ASP A 262 -6.11 10.49 -4.79
CA ASP A 262 -7.47 9.95 -4.86
C ASP A 262 -8.42 10.85 -5.66
N ARG A 263 -9.58 10.32 -6.06
CA ARG A 263 -10.63 11.03 -6.81
C ARG A 263 -10.10 11.69 -8.08
N VAL A 264 -9.43 10.90 -8.91
CA VAL A 264 -8.90 11.32 -10.21
C VAL A 264 -9.84 10.82 -11.30
N ALA A 265 -10.33 11.72 -12.13
CA ALA A 265 -11.25 11.38 -13.23
C ALA A 265 -10.53 10.97 -14.53
N ALA A 266 -9.29 11.38 -14.69
CA ALA A 266 -8.44 11.06 -15.83
C ALA A 266 -6.96 11.13 -15.41
N LEU A 267 -6.09 10.48 -16.18
CA LEU A 267 -4.65 10.65 -16.02
C LEU A 267 -4.22 11.96 -16.69
N GLU A 268 -3.46 12.74 -15.99
CA GLU A 268 -2.88 13.99 -16.44
C GLU A 268 -1.36 13.95 -16.29
N ASN A 269 -0.67 14.92 -16.87
CA ASN A 269 0.77 15.03 -16.68
C ASN A 269 1.12 15.15 -15.20
N ILE A 270 2.14 14.42 -14.79
CA ILE A 270 2.70 14.51 -13.46
C ILE A 270 3.89 15.45 -13.50
N VAL A 271 3.86 16.47 -12.65
CA VAL A 271 4.98 17.42 -12.51
C VAL A 271 5.66 17.16 -11.18
N VAL A 272 6.95 16.86 -11.23
CA VAL A 272 7.81 16.71 -10.05
C VAL A 272 8.68 17.95 -9.96
N THR A 273 8.58 18.70 -8.86
CA THR A 273 9.33 19.91 -8.63
C THR A 273 10.22 19.75 -7.41
N SER A 274 11.52 19.97 -7.53
CA SER A 274 12.46 19.97 -6.41
C SER A 274 12.09 21.02 -5.37
N ALA A 275 12.15 20.69 -4.08
CA ALA A 275 11.69 21.51 -2.97
C ALA A 275 12.59 21.34 -1.73
N GLU A 276 12.56 22.35 -0.85
CA GLU A 276 13.21 22.31 0.47
C GLU A 276 12.60 21.24 1.40
#